data_538ac95bf7ede670560584cec03c1734
#
_entry.id   538ac95bf7ede670560584cec03c1734
#
_cell.length_a   1.000
_cell.length_b   1.000
_cell.length_c   1.000
_cell.angle_alpha   90.00
_cell.angle_beta   90.00
_cell.angle_gamma   90.00
#
_symmetry.space_group_name_H-M   'P 1'
#
loop_
_entity.id
_entity.type
_entity.pdbx_description
1 polymer ?
#
loop_
_entity_poly.entity_id
_entity_poly.type
_entity_poly.pdbx_seq_one_letter_code
_entity_poly.pdbx_strand_id
1 'polypeptide(L)'
;MKYLFSLFIVCSINAANIDTFFAALGKVESSNNPRAINKKEYALGIYQIRAAYFKDSKIGGKHESVYDAAIAKKVCLAYFAKYEPQALKNNDFETLARLHNGGCGWRKNKSATDSYWKKIKKNL
;
A
#
# COMPACT_ATOMS: atom_id res chain seq x y z
N MET A 1 17.76 30.63 -15.76
CA MET A 1 16.44 30.26 -16.31
C MET A 1 16.35 28.81 -16.76
N LYS A 2 17.39 28.24 -17.34
CA LYS A 2 17.39 26.82 -17.79
C LYS A 2 17.26 25.81 -16.65
N TYR A 3 17.59 26.19 -15.44
CA TYR A 3 17.66 25.26 -14.29
C TYR A 3 16.29 25.02 -13.61
N LEU A 4 15.31 25.90 -13.80
CA LEU A 4 13.99 25.80 -13.21
C LEU A 4 13.13 24.68 -13.84
N PHE A 5 13.37 24.36 -15.10
CA PHE A 5 12.61 23.31 -15.81
C PHE A 5 12.96 21.90 -15.32
N SER A 6 14.22 21.63 -14.95
CA SER A 6 14.65 20.31 -14.49
C SER A 6 14.03 19.93 -13.16
N LEU A 7 13.87 20.87 -12.23
CA LEU A 7 13.23 20.63 -10.93
C LEU A 7 11.75 20.27 -11.06
N PHE A 8 11.05 20.90 -12.00
CA PHE A 8 9.63 20.69 -12.20
C PHE A 8 9.33 19.27 -12.70
N ILE A 9 10.17 18.74 -13.59
CA ILE A 9 10.02 17.40 -14.17
C ILE A 9 10.23 16.31 -13.10
N VAL A 10 11.20 16.50 -12.19
CA VAL A 10 11.49 15.53 -11.13
C VAL A 10 10.32 15.41 -10.14
N CYS A 11 9.69 16.53 -9.77
CA CYS A 11 8.51 16.50 -8.89
C CYS A 11 7.31 15.77 -9.53
N SER A 12 7.09 15.95 -10.83
CA SER A 12 5.99 15.29 -11.56
C SER A 12 6.18 13.77 -11.61
N ILE A 13 7.40 13.29 -11.82
CA ILE A 13 7.72 11.85 -11.88
C ILE A 13 7.49 11.20 -10.51
N ASN A 14 7.90 11.85 -9.41
CA ASN A 14 7.72 11.33 -8.05
C ASN A 14 6.25 11.24 -7.66
N ALA A 15 5.42 12.20 -8.06
CA ALA A 15 3.98 12.19 -7.78
C ALA A 15 3.26 11.02 -8.46
N ALA A 16 3.69 10.60 -9.68
CA ALA A 16 3.08 9.50 -10.41
C ALA A 16 3.39 8.13 -9.81
N ASN A 17 4.52 7.96 -9.12
CA ASN A 17 5.01 6.66 -8.67
C ASN A 17 4.15 6.00 -7.59
N ILE A 18 3.60 6.77 -6.65
CA ILE A 18 2.77 6.19 -5.59
C ILE A 18 1.45 5.62 -6.15
N ASP A 19 0.89 6.24 -7.16
CA ASP A 19 -0.31 5.73 -7.83
C ASP A 19 -0.01 4.42 -8.56
N THR A 20 1.16 4.30 -9.16
CA THR A 20 1.65 3.06 -9.78
C THR A 20 1.74 1.93 -8.74
N PHE A 21 2.26 2.24 -7.56
CA PHE A 21 2.34 1.27 -6.47
C PHE A 21 0.94 0.78 -6.05
N PHE A 22 -0.02 1.70 -5.86
CA PHE A 22 -1.39 1.30 -5.50
C PHE A 22 -2.08 0.51 -6.58
N ALA A 23 -1.81 0.80 -7.85
CA ALA A 23 -2.34 -0.01 -8.96
C ALA A 23 -1.80 -1.45 -8.89
N ALA A 24 -0.50 -1.63 -8.63
CA ALA A 24 0.09 -2.94 -8.46
C ALA A 24 -0.47 -3.66 -7.22
N LEU A 25 -0.64 -2.93 -6.12
CA LEU A 25 -1.17 -3.48 -4.88
C LEU A 25 -2.58 -4.04 -5.06
N GLY A 26 -3.46 -3.25 -5.66
CA GLY A 26 -4.84 -3.67 -5.93
C GLY A 26 -4.89 -4.89 -6.86
N LYS A 27 -4.06 -4.90 -7.89
CA LYS A 27 -4.00 -6.02 -8.83
C LYS A 27 -3.56 -7.31 -8.14
N VAL A 28 -2.52 -7.26 -7.33
CA VAL A 28 -1.99 -8.44 -6.63
C VAL A 28 -2.96 -8.92 -5.56
N GLU A 29 -3.58 -8.01 -4.80
CA GLU A 29 -4.45 -8.39 -3.68
C GLU A 29 -5.83 -8.91 -4.11
N SER A 30 -6.43 -8.32 -5.12
CA SER A 30 -7.83 -8.60 -5.43
C SER A 30 -8.19 -8.59 -6.92
N SER A 31 -7.20 -8.47 -7.82
CA SER A 31 -7.46 -8.21 -9.24
C SER A 31 -8.28 -6.94 -9.44
N ASN A 32 -8.02 -5.93 -8.62
CA ASN A 32 -8.68 -4.62 -8.60
C ASN A 32 -10.18 -4.68 -8.28
N ASN A 33 -10.60 -5.66 -7.47
CA ASN A 33 -11.99 -5.80 -7.08
C ASN A 33 -12.24 -5.11 -5.72
N PRO A 34 -12.94 -3.96 -5.68
CA PRO A 34 -13.19 -3.26 -4.43
C PRO A 34 -14.12 -4.01 -3.48
N ARG A 35 -14.87 -5.00 -3.97
CA ARG A 35 -15.79 -5.83 -3.18
C ARG A 35 -15.19 -7.18 -2.77
N ALA A 36 -13.91 -7.42 -3.03
CA ALA A 36 -13.28 -8.68 -2.70
C ALA A 36 -13.29 -8.94 -1.20
N ILE A 37 -13.51 -10.20 -0.84
CA ILE A 37 -13.45 -10.65 0.54
C ILE A 37 -12.72 -11.99 0.60
N ASN A 38 -11.71 -12.07 1.48
CA ASN A 38 -11.12 -13.33 1.89
C ASN A 38 -11.75 -13.72 3.22
N LYS A 39 -12.68 -14.67 3.18
CA LYS A 39 -13.46 -15.06 4.36
C LYS A 39 -12.62 -15.68 5.47
N LYS A 40 -11.55 -16.38 5.10
CA LYS A 40 -10.67 -17.05 6.06
C LYS A 40 -9.96 -16.05 6.98
N GLU A 41 -9.46 -14.97 6.40
CA GLU A 41 -8.72 -13.95 7.13
C GLU A 41 -9.54 -12.69 7.41
N TYR A 42 -10.73 -12.64 6.87
CA TYR A 42 -11.59 -11.48 6.85
C TYR A 42 -10.87 -10.24 6.32
N ALA A 43 -10.14 -10.43 5.21
CA ALA A 43 -9.47 -9.36 4.49
C ALA A 43 -10.41 -8.79 3.44
N LEU A 44 -10.61 -7.49 3.44
CA LEU A 44 -11.67 -6.81 2.71
C LEU A 44 -11.13 -5.82 1.69
N GLY A 45 -11.82 -5.76 0.55
CA GLY A 45 -11.70 -4.69 -0.44
C GLY A 45 -10.51 -4.84 -1.37
N ILE A 46 -10.29 -3.78 -2.14
CA ILE A 46 -9.30 -3.77 -3.23
C ILE A 46 -7.88 -4.09 -2.76
N TYR A 47 -7.52 -3.68 -1.53
CA TYR A 47 -6.18 -3.91 -0.97
C TYR A 47 -6.16 -5.00 0.11
N GLN A 48 -7.25 -5.72 0.31
CA GLN A 48 -7.37 -6.84 1.26
C GLN A 48 -6.93 -6.45 2.67
N ILE A 49 -7.64 -5.50 3.26
CA ILE A 49 -7.33 -4.95 4.58
C ILE A 49 -7.99 -5.78 5.68
N ARG A 50 -7.18 -6.28 6.62
CA ARG A 50 -7.66 -7.02 7.80
C ARG A 50 -8.06 -6.07 8.92
N ALA A 51 -8.85 -6.57 9.87
CA ALA A 51 -9.39 -5.76 10.97
C ALA A 51 -8.30 -5.08 11.80
N ALA A 52 -7.21 -5.80 12.14
CA ALA A 52 -6.11 -5.23 12.91
C ALA A 52 -5.39 -4.11 12.17
N TYR A 53 -5.18 -4.28 10.87
CA TYR A 53 -4.60 -3.26 10.00
C TYR A 53 -5.47 -2.01 9.97
N PHE A 54 -6.77 -2.18 9.77
CA PHE A 54 -7.73 -1.09 9.78
C PHE A 54 -7.71 -0.32 11.11
N LYS A 55 -7.74 -1.04 12.22
CA LYS A 55 -7.70 -0.46 13.56
C LYS A 55 -6.41 0.35 13.78
N ASP A 56 -5.27 -0.19 13.36
CA ASP A 56 -3.96 0.47 13.47
C ASP A 56 -3.89 1.76 12.66
N SER A 57 -4.62 1.87 11.57
CA SER A 57 -4.64 3.07 10.72
C SER A 57 -5.26 4.27 11.45
N LYS A 58 -6.09 4.03 12.45
CA LYS A 58 -6.83 5.05 13.22
C LYS A 58 -7.70 5.98 12.38
N ILE A 59 -8.09 5.54 11.18
CA ILE A 59 -9.00 6.31 10.33
C ILE A 59 -10.37 6.44 10.99
N GLY A 60 -10.77 5.43 11.77
CA GLY A 60 -12.09 5.41 12.41
C GLY A 60 -13.17 4.83 11.50
N GLY A 61 -14.36 4.67 12.09
CA GLY A 61 -15.49 4.05 11.38
C GLY A 61 -15.44 2.53 11.43
N LYS A 62 -16.15 1.90 10.50
CA LYS A 62 -16.25 0.44 10.42
C LYS A 62 -15.22 -0.14 9.46
N HIS A 63 -14.72 -1.33 9.78
CA HIS A 63 -13.79 -2.05 8.92
C HIS A 63 -14.35 -2.20 7.49
N GLU A 64 -15.65 -2.47 7.34
CA GLU A 64 -16.32 -2.60 6.05
C GLU A 64 -16.27 -1.33 5.18
N SER A 65 -15.90 -0.19 5.74
CA SER A 65 -15.73 1.05 4.96
C SER A 65 -14.64 0.91 3.88
N VAL A 66 -13.72 -0.05 4.04
CA VAL A 66 -12.65 -0.29 3.06
C VAL A 66 -13.15 -0.91 1.75
N TYR A 67 -14.42 -1.28 1.65
CA TYR A 67 -15.04 -1.58 0.35
C TYR A 67 -15.09 -0.35 -0.56
N ASP A 68 -15.02 0.85 0.00
CA ASP A 68 -14.79 2.06 -0.77
C ASP A 68 -13.28 2.17 -1.05
N ALA A 69 -12.89 2.16 -2.32
CA ALA A 69 -11.48 2.13 -2.70
C ALA A 69 -10.70 3.38 -2.24
N ALA A 70 -11.35 4.55 -2.20
CA ALA A 70 -10.72 5.78 -1.72
C ALA A 70 -10.43 5.70 -0.22
N ILE A 71 -11.35 5.16 0.57
CA ILE A 71 -11.15 4.93 2.00
C ILE A 71 -10.07 3.89 2.22
N ALA A 72 -10.09 2.79 1.47
CA ALA A 72 -9.06 1.76 1.54
C ALA A 72 -7.65 2.33 1.31
N LYS A 73 -7.50 3.21 0.33
CA LYS A 73 -6.22 3.89 0.06
C LYS A 73 -5.79 4.77 1.23
N LYS A 74 -6.70 5.54 1.82
CA LYS A 74 -6.42 6.35 3.01
C LYS A 74 -5.95 5.49 4.19
N VAL A 75 -6.58 4.34 4.39
CA VAL A 75 -6.19 3.40 5.44
C VAL A 75 -4.76 2.90 5.22
N CYS A 76 -4.42 2.51 4.00
CA CYS A 76 -3.06 2.06 3.66
C CYS A 76 -2.04 3.18 3.89
N LEU A 77 -2.33 4.40 3.42
CA LEU A 77 -1.42 5.53 3.59
C LEU A 77 -1.18 5.85 5.07
N ALA A 78 -2.23 5.82 5.89
CA ALA A 78 -2.10 6.05 7.33
C ALA A 78 -1.26 4.95 8.00
N TYR A 79 -1.47 3.71 7.61
CA TYR A 79 -0.69 2.57 8.11
C TYR A 79 0.79 2.68 7.73
N PHE A 80 1.07 3.03 6.47
CA PHE A 80 2.45 3.24 6.00
C PHE A 80 3.13 4.39 6.73
N ALA A 81 2.42 5.50 6.91
CA ALA A 81 2.95 6.68 7.62
C ALA A 81 3.28 6.35 9.08
N LYS A 82 2.50 5.47 9.70
CA LYS A 82 2.72 5.06 11.08
C LYS A 82 3.97 4.19 11.23
N TYR A 83 4.15 3.20 10.37
CA TYR A 83 5.18 2.18 10.56
C TYR A 83 6.43 2.36 9.70
N GLU A 84 6.31 2.95 8.52
CA GLU A 84 7.44 3.15 7.59
C GLU A 84 7.36 4.54 6.93
N PRO A 85 7.39 5.62 7.72
CA PRO A 85 7.23 6.97 7.17
C PRO A 85 8.31 7.36 6.16
N GLN A 86 9.55 6.89 6.33
CA GLN A 86 10.63 7.18 5.39
C GLN A 86 10.43 6.44 4.07
N ALA A 87 9.97 5.20 4.13
CA ALA A 87 9.67 4.44 2.92
C ALA A 87 8.54 5.10 2.12
N LEU A 88 7.52 5.60 2.80
CA LEU A 88 6.43 6.34 2.16
C LEU A 88 6.95 7.62 1.49
N LYS A 89 7.75 8.40 2.20
CA LYS A 89 8.33 9.64 1.69
C LYS A 89 9.23 9.41 0.48
N ASN A 90 10.00 8.33 0.47
CA ASN A 90 11.02 8.06 -0.53
C ASN A 90 10.55 7.10 -1.64
N ASN A 91 9.27 6.74 -1.67
CA ASN A 91 8.73 5.77 -2.64
C ASN A 91 9.50 4.43 -2.60
N ASP A 92 9.85 3.98 -1.41
CA ASP A 92 10.48 2.67 -1.20
C ASP A 92 9.39 1.59 -1.22
N PHE A 93 9.02 1.19 -2.41
CA PHE A 93 7.90 0.28 -2.64
C PHE A 93 8.15 -1.13 -2.12
N GLU A 94 9.40 -1.58 -2.10
CA GLU A 94 9.73 -2.86 -1.51
C GLU A 94 9.36 -2.89 -0.03
N THR A 95 9.78 -1.88 0.73
CA THR A 95 9.48 -1.77 2.16
C THR A 95 7.98 -1.66 2.40
N LEU A 96 7.28 -0.84 1.62
CA LEU A 96 5.82 -0.69 1.74
C LEU A 96 5.08 -1.99 1.43
N ALA A 97 5.50 -2.71 0.40
CA ALA A 97 4.89 -4.00 0.04
C ALA A 97 5.09 -5.03 1.14
N ARG A 98 6.31 -5.12 1.69
CA ARG A 98 6.61 -6.06 2.77
C ARG A 98 5.83 -5.72 4.05
N LEU A 99 5.71 -4.45 4.38
CA LEU A 99 4.88 -3.99 5.48
C LEU A 99 3.42 -4.37 5.27
N HIS A 100 2.88 -4.12 4.09
CA HIS A 100 1.48 -4.43 3.78
C HIS A 100 1.17 -5.92 3.91
N ASN A 101 2.04 -6.77 3.43
CA ASN A 101 1.89 -8.23 3.46
C ASN A 101 2.21 -8.83 4.82
N GLY A 102 3.30 -8.42 5.44
CA GLY A 102 3.83 -9.03 6.65
C GLY A 102 3.47 -8.34 7.96
N GLY A 103 2.91 -7.13 7.89
CA GLY A 103 2.61 -6.34 9.08
C GLY A 103 3.84 -5.64 9.65
N CYS A 104 3.66 -4.92 10.75
CA CYS A 104 4.72 -4.10 11.35
C CYS A 104 5.97 -4.90 11.79
N GLY A 105 5.82 -6.19 12.03
CA GLY A 105 6.92 -7.08 12.41
C GLY A 105 7.60 -7.80 11.24
N TRP A 106 7.38 -7.38 10.01
CA TRP A 106 7.84 -8.10 8.83
C TRP A 106 9.37 -8.34 8.79
N ARG A 107 10.16 -7.43 9.37
CA ARG A 107 11.62 -7.58 9.37
C ARG A 107 12.11 -8.79 10.17
N LYS A 108 11.34 -9.24 11.14
CA LYS A 108 11.67 -10.44 11.93
C LYS A 108 11.61 -11.72 11.11
N ASN A 109 10.83 -11.70 10.03
CA ASN A 109 10.70 -12.82 9.11
C ASN A 109 10.57 -12.30 7.68
N LYS A 110 11.61 -11.59 7.23
CA LYS A 110 11.64 -10.91 5.94
C LYS A 110 11.36 -11.87 4.78
N SER A 111 11.95 -13.08 4.82
CA SER A 111 11.80 -14.06 3.74
C SER A 111 10.36 -14.45 3.48
N ALA A 112 9.49 -14.39 4.49
CA ALA A 112 8.06 -14.69 4.34
C ALA A 112 7.36 -13.71 3.39
N THR A 113 7.93 -12.52 3.15
CA THR A 113 7.37 -11.51 2.25
C THR A 113 8.05 -11.46 0.88
N ASP A 114 9.04 -12.31 0.61
CA ASP A 114 9.80 -12.29 -0.64
C ASP A 114 8.91 -12.57 -1.86
N SER A 115 8.11 -13.59 -1.80
CA SER A 115 7.20 -14.00 -2.88
C SER A 115 6.20 -12.88 -3.20
N TYR A 116 5.68 -12.24 -2.16
CA TYR A 116 4.75 -11.12 -2.30
C TYR A 116 5.42 -9.94 -3.00
N TRP A 117 6.60 -9.55 -2.54
CA TRP A 117 7.36 -8.45 -3.16
C TRP A 117 7.62 -8.72 -4.64
N LYS A 118 7.99 -9.95 -5.00
CA LYS A 118 8.19 -10.32 -6.41
C LYS A 118 6.94 -10.07 -7.25
N LYS A 119 5.76 -10.40 -6.73
CA LYS A 119 4.49 -10.14 -7.42
C LYS A 119 4.21 -8.66 -7.61
N ILE A 120 4.42 -7.85 -6.56
CA ILE A 120 4.25 -6.40 -6.64
C ILE A 120 5.21 -5.82 -7.68
N LYS A 121 6.50 -6.15 -7.57
CA LYS A 121 7.56 -5.66 -8.46
C LYS A 121 7.25 -5.95 -9.92
N LYS A 122 6.73 -7.12 -10.22
CA LYS A 122 6.34 -7.53 -11.58
C LYS A 122 5.23 -6.67 -12.17
N ASN A 123 4.41 -6.05 -11.31
CA ASN A 123 3.27 -5.23 -11.71
C ASN A 123 3.52 -3.71 -11.60
N LEU A 124 4.72 -3.32 -11.27
CA LEU A 124 5.12 -1.89 -11.23
C LEU A 124 5.46 -1.33 -12.64
#